data_dccae097df7d24e337f229172b443f0b
#
_entry.id   dccae097df7d24e337f229172b443f0b
#
_cell.length_a   1.000
_cell.length_b   1.000
_cell.length_c   1.000
_cell.angle_alpha   90.00
_cell.angle_beta   90.00
_cell.angle_gamma   90.00
#
_symmetry.space_group_name_H-M   'P 1'
#
loop_
_entity.id
_entity.type
_entity.pdbx_description
1 polymer ?
#
loop_
_entity_poly.entity_id
_entity_poly.type
_entity_poly.pdbx_seq_one_letter_code
_entity_poly.pdbx_strand_id
1 'polypeptide(L)'
;MDVISALEQSYDQTAKLVAGLTPAEFDTPSPCAGWDVRATLNHLLGATWMFTLVNQGQAADEDAGDVIGDDASLAVTAAAKENLASWRQPGAFEGDRSYFFGTFPATGAAMLNLREVVVHNWDVAKATGQELVIDPAVGQMIYDWGASIPLDDFRDHGAFGPEVAVPASASIVDRLVGLLGRQP
;
A
#
# COMPACT_ATOMS: atom_id res chain seq x y z
N MET A 1 -3.71 4.39 17.76
CA MET A 1 -2.65 4.82 16.80
C MET A 1 -3.32 5.71 15.75
N ASP A 2 -2.68 6.80 15.33
CA ASP A 2 -3.16 7.61 14.20
C ASP A 2 -2.60 7.08 12.88
N VAL A 3 -3.21 7.50 11.76
CA VAL A 3 -2.86 7.00 10.42
C VAL A 3 -1.44 7.39 9.98
N ILE A 4 -0.91 8.53 10.42
CA ILE A 4 0.46 8.96 10.08
C ILE A 4 1.48 8.04 10.76
N SER A 5 1.28 7.74 12.04
CA SER A 5 2.12 6.80 12.78
C SER A 5 2.06 5.39 12.16
N ALA A 6 0.89 4.97 11.67
CA ALA A 6 0.73 3.70 10.98
C ALA A 6 1.44 3.68 9.63
N LEU A 7 1.37 4.76 8.84
CA LEU A 7 2.11 4.92 7.59
C LEU A 7 3.63 4.89 7.84
N GLU A 8 4.12 5.60 8.84
CA GLU A 8 5.55 5.64 9.18
C GLU A 8 6.09 4.24 9.49
N GLN A 9 5.40 3.49 10.37
CA GLN A 9 5.77 2.09 10.66
C GLN A 9 5.70 1.20 9.42
N SER A 10 4.72 1.41 8.55
CA SER A 10 4.57 0.59 7.34
C SER A 10 5.67 0.88 6.32
N TYR A 11 6.10 2.12 6.15
CA TYR A 11 7.25 2.48 5.32
C TYR A 11 8.57 1.97 5.88
N ASP A 12 8.73 1.91 7.20
CA ASP A 12 9.89 1.27 7.84
C ASP A 12 9.96 -0.23 7.49
N GLN A 13 8.81 -0.91 7.37
CA GLN A 13 8.78 -2.30 6.88
C GLN A 13 9.13 -2.38 5.39
N THR A 14 8.61 -1.47 4.55
CA THR A 14 8.99 -1.39 3.12
C THR A 14 10.50 -1.26 2.97
N ALA A 15 11.12 -0.36 3.73
CA ALA A 15 12.56 -0.13 3.69
C ALA A 15 13.35 -1.39 4.10
N LYS A 16 12.90 -2.12 5.13
CA LYS A 16 13.54 -3.37 5.56
C LYS A 16 13.42 -4.46 4.50
N LEU A 17 12.23 -4.64 3.91
CA LEU A 17 12.00 -5.62 2.85
C LEU A 17 12.93 -5.34 1.66
N VAL A 18 12.97 -4.10 1.18
CA VAL A 18 13.79 -3.71 0.03
C VAL A 18 15.28 -3.88 0.32
N ALA A 19 15.74 -3.53 1.53
CA ALA A 19 17.13 -3.73 1.93
C ALA A 19 17.54 -5.22 2.02
N GLY A 20 16.56 -6.11 2.21
CA GLY A 20 16.76 -7.56 2.24
C GLY A 20 16.74 -8.23 0.86
N LEU A 21 16.37 -7.51 -0.23
CA LEU A 21 16.27 -8.09 -1.56
C LEU A 21 17.65 -8.26 -2.22
N THR A 22 17.83 -9.42 -2.83
CA THR A 22 18.89 -9.64 -3.81
C THR A 22 18.43 -9.19 -5.21
N PRO A 23 19.33 -8.87 -6.13
CA PRO A 23 18.95 -8.49 -7.50
C PRO A 23 18.06 -9.51 -8.21
N ALA A 24 18.22 -10.80 -7.96
CA ALA A 24 17.44 -11.85 -8.59
C ALA A 24 16.00 -11.94 -8.03
N GLU A 25 15.76 -11.48 -6.81
CA GLU A 25 14.43 -11.52 -6.20
C GLU A 25 13.49 -10.47 -6.74
N PHE A 26 13.99 -9.43 -7.43
CA PHE A 26 13.11 -8.48 -8.13
C PHE A 26 12.28 -9.14 -9.24
N ASP A 27 12.77 -10.21 -9.85
CA ASP A 27 12.07 -10.97 -10.90
C ASP A 27 11.18 -12.11 -10.34
N THR A 28 11.09 -12.24 -9.01
CA THR A 28 10.27 -13.28 -8.37
C THR A 28 8.78 -12.95 -8.54
N PRO A 29 7.94 -13.91 -9.00
CA PRO A 29 6.50 -13.69 -9.11
C PRO A 29 5.88 -13.31 -7.77
N SER A 30 5.06 -12.26 -7.77
CA SER A 30 4.33 -11.79 -6.58
C SER A 30 2.93 -12.40 -6.52
N PRO A 31 2.24 -12.33 -5.36
CA PRO A 31 0.83 -12.70 -5.24
C PRO A 31 -0.12 -11.88 -6.14
N CYS A 32 0.31 -10.71 -6.62
CA CYS A 32 -0.44 -9.91 -7.58
C CYS A 32 -0.32 -10.55 -8.97
N ALA A 33 -1.45 -10.99 -9.54
CA ALA A 33 -1.47 -11.71 -10.80
C ALA A 33 -0.78 -10.91 -11.94
N GLY A 34 0.21 -11.52 -12.58
CA GLY A 34 0.97 -10.93 -13.69
C GLY A 34 2.09 -9.98 -13.27
N TRP A 35 2.34 -9.82 -11.96
CA TRP A 35 3.40 -8.97 -11.43
C TRP A 35 4.53 -9.80 -10.81
N ASP A 36 5.73 -9.27 -10.88
CA ASP A 36 6.87 -9.66 -10.07
C ASP A 36 7.08 -8.69 -8.89
N VAL A 37 8.10 -8.91 -8.09
CA VAL A 37 8.45 -8.04 -6.96
C VAL A 37 8.77 -6.63 -7.43
N ARG A 38 9.46 -6.46 -8.58
CA ARG A 38 9.78 -5.15 -9.14
C ARG A 38 8.52 -4.38 -9.51
N ALA A 39 7.59 -5.01 -10.22
CA ALA A 39 6.31 -4.41 -10.60
C ALA A 39 5.46 -4.04 -9.36
N THR A 40 5.43 -4.92 -8.35
CA THR A 40 4.73 -4.66 -7.08
C THR A 40 5.30 -3.45 -6.35
N LEU A 41 6.63 -3.33 -6.28
CA LEU A 41 7.28 -2.18 -5.65
C LEU A 41 7.10 -0.90 -6.47
N ASN A 42 7.16 -0.97 -7.81
CA ASN A 42 6.88 0.17 -8.67
C ASN A 42 5.44 0.69 -8.45
N HIS A 43 4.47 -0.22 -8.37
CA HIS A 43 3.09 0.16 -8.06
C HIS A 43 2.96 0.80 -6.67
N LEU A 44 3.54 0.19 -5.64
CA LEU A 44 3.53 0.73 -4.27
C LEU A 44 4.10 2.16 -4.22
N LEU A 45 5.26 2.38 -4.85
CA LEU A 45 5.90 3.70 -4.87
C LEU A 45 5.17 4.69 -5.78
N GLY A 46 4.65 4.25 -6.92
CA GLY A 46 3.80 5.06 -7.79
C GLY A 46 2.55 5.55 -7.07
N ALA A 47 1.86 4.66 -6.35
CA ALA A 47 0.72 5.03 -5.50
C ALA A 47 1.14 6.01 -4.38
N THR A 48 2.28 5.77 -3.73
CA THR A 48 2.83 6.67 -2.71
C THR A 48 3.06 8.09 -3.26
N TRP A 49 3.65 8.21 -4.44
CA TRP A 49 3.84 9.49 -5.13
C TRP A 49 2.51 10.12 -5.56
N MET A 50 1.57 9.34 -6.06
CA MET A 50 0.22 9.82 -6.41
C MET A 50 -0.46 10.48 -5.21
N PHE A 51 -0.50 9.82 -4.04
CA PHE A 51 -1.07 10.41 -2.83
C PHE A 51 -0.33 11.68 -2.41
N THR A 52 0.99 11.70 -2.55
CA THR A 52 1.83 12.87 -2.24
C THR A 52 1.49 14.07 -3.12
N LEU A 53 1.47 13.88 -4.44
CA LEU A 53 1.18 14.93 -5.41
C LEU A 53 -0.21 15.51 -5.22
N VAL A 54 -1.22 14.66 -5.04
CA VAL A 54 -2.61 15.11 -4.81
C VAL A 54 -2.73 15.89 -3.50
N ASN A 55 -2.03 15.49 -2.43
CA ASN A 55 -1.99 16.25 -1.18
C ASN A 55 -1.34 17.64 -1.36
N GLN A 56 -0.42 17.77 -2.32
CA GLN A 56 0.23 19.03 -2.68
C GLN A 56 -0.58 19.86 -3.69
N GLY A 57 -1.80 19.41 -4.05
CA GLY A 57 -2.67 20.08 -5.01
C GLY A 57 -2.24 19.91 -6.48
N GLN A 58 -1.41 18.89 -6.75
CA GLN A 58 -0.92 18.57 -8.08
C GLN A 58 -1.72 17.40 -8.68
N ALA A 59 -1.79 17.34 -10.01
CA ALA A 59 -2.29 16.15 -10.69
C ALA A 59 -1.26 15.03 -10.64
N ALA A 60 -1.74 13.79 -10.58
CA ALA A 60 -0.91 12.60 -10.67
C ALA A 60 -1.37 11.76 -11.88
N ASP A 61 -0.41 11.24 -12.62
CA ASP A 61 -0.67 10.33 -13.73
C ASP A 61 -1.05 8.94 -13.20
N GLU A 62 -1.83 8.19 -13.97
CA GLU A 62 -2.18 6.81 -13.68
C GLU A 62 -0.96 5.89 -13.73
N ASP A 63 -0.06 6.12 -14.69
CA ASP A 63 1.19 5.37 -14.85
C ASP A 63 2.37 6.24 -14.42
N ALA A 64 2.96 5.87 -13.29
CA ALA A 64 4.15 6.53 -12.77
C ALA A 64 5.47 6.05 -13.44
N GLY A 65 5.40 5.03 -14.29
CA GLY A 65 6.58 4.41 -14.93
C GLY A 65 7.48 3.66 -13.93
N ASP A 66 8.77 3.55 -14.24
CA ASP A 66 9.77 2.94 -13.35
C ASP A 66 10.26 3.94 -12.31
N VAL A 67 9.59 3.98 -11.15
CA VAL A 67 9.92 4.86 -10.03
C VAL A 67 10.95 4.29 -9.06
N ILE A 68 11.26 2.97 -9.16
CA ILE A 68 12.29 2.34 -8.33
C ILE A 68 13.68 2.71 -8.86
N GLY A 69 13.86 2.81 -10.19
CA GLY A 69 15.14 3.05 -10.82
C GLY A 69 16.19 2.00 -10.47
N ASP A 70 17.45 2.44 -10.36
CA ASP A 70 18.59 1.58 -10.05
C ASP A 70 18.81 1.36 -8.55
N ASP A 71 18.26 2.21 -7.68
CA ASP A 71 18.40 2.16 -6.21
C ASP A 71 17.03 2.19 -5.52
N ALA A 72 16.46 1.00 -5.35
CA ALA A 72 15.17 0.84 -4.72
C ALA A 72 15.13 1.35 -3.26
N SER A 73 16.23 1.24 -2.51
CA SER A 73 16.30 1.72 -1.13
C SER A 73 16.23 3.25 -1.05
N LEU A 74 16.92 3.92 -1.97
CA LEU A 74 16.86 5.38 -2.09
C LEU A 74 15.46 5.83 -2.53
N ALA A 75 14.86 5.14 -3.50
CA ALA A 75 13.52 5.44 -4.00
C ALA A 75 12.45 5.31 -2.90
N VAL A 76 12.48 4.22 -2.11
CA VAL A 76 11.58 4.02 -0.96
C VAL A 76 11.74 5.13 0.08
N THR A 77 12.99 5.44 0.44
CA THR A 77 13.27 6.47 1.44
C THR A 77 12.75 7.84 1.00
N ALA A 78 12.96 8.21 -0.26
CA ALA A 78 12.49 9.48 -0.81
C ALA A 78 10.95 9.54 -0.83
N ALA A 79 10.29 8.51 -1.37
CA ALA A 79 8.84 8.46 -1.46
C ALA A 79 8.17 8.50 -0.07
N ALA A 80 8.65 7.70 0.88
CA ALA A 80 8.14 7.68 2.25
C ALA A 80 8.26 9.05 2.94
N LYS A 81 9.44 9.68 2.83
CA LYS A 81 9.69 11.00 3.41
C LYS A 81 8.73 12.05 2.88
N GLU A 82 8.59 12.16 1.57
CA GLU A 82 7.73 13.17 0.94
C GLU A 82 6.24 12.88 1.21
N ASN A 83 5.82 11.61 1.20
CA ASN A 83 4.46 11.23 1.53
C ASN A 83 4.10 11.60 2.98
N LEU A 84 4.91 11.20 3.94
CA LEU A 84 4.70 11.55 5.36
C LEU A 84 4.70 13.07 5.57
N ALA A 85 5.58 13.80 4.88
CA ALA A 85 5.61 15.25 4.93
C ALA A 85 4.31 15.86 4.38
N SER A 86 3.75 15.31 3.30
CA SER A 86 2.49 15.78 2.72
C SER A 86 1.30 15.59 3.66
N TRP A 87 1.22 14.44 4.35
CA TRP A 87 0.17 14.17 5.34
C TRP A 87 0.32 14.95 6.65
N ARG A 88 1.52 15.47 6.97
CA ARG A 88 1.79 16.30 8.15
C ARG A 88 1.50 17.78 7.93
N GLN A 89 1.13 18.19 6.72
CA GLN A 89 0.78 19.59 6.45
C GLN A 89 -0.52 20.00 7.18
N PRO A 90 -0.63 21.25 7.63
CA PRO A 90 -1.89 21.76 8.15
C PRO A 90 -3.02 21.59 7.15
N GLY A 91 -4.17 21.08 7.57
CA GLY A 91 -5.32 20.83 6.68
C GLY A 91 -5.21 19.59 5.79
N ALA A 92 -4.18 18.75 5.92
CA ALA A 92 -4.00 17.56 5.09
C ALA A 92 -5.18 16.57 5.19
N PHE A 93 -5.92 16.58 6.29
CA PHE A 93 -7.09 15.73 6.51
C PHE A 93 -8.43 16.45 6.28
N GLU A 94 -8.40 17.65 5.70
CA GLU A 94 -9.59 18.44 5.39
C GLU A 94 -9.97 18.29 3.90
N GLY A 95 -11.30 18.37 3.62
CA GLY A 95 -11.85 18.35 2.27
C GLY A 95 -11.65 17.00 1.57
N ASP A 96 -11.69 17.05 0.23
CA ASP A 96 -11.62 15.88 -0.62
C ASP A 96 -10.31 15.80 -1.40
N ARG A 97 -9.95 14.59 -1.83
CA ARG A 97 -8.83 14.28 -2.71
C ARG A 97 -9.34 13.58 -3.96
N SER A 98 -9.01 14.12 -5.12
CA SER A 98 -9.46 13.59 -6.42
C SER A 98 -8.31 12.86 -7.10
N TYR A 99 -8.56 11.62 -7.46
CA TYR A 99 -7.66 10.73 -8.19
C TYR A 99 -8.32 10.32 -9.51
N PHE A 100 -7.59 9.70 -10.43
CA PHE A 100 -8.16 9.19 -11.69
C PHE A 100 -9.24 8.11 -11.47
N PHE A 101 -9.21 7.41 -10.33
CA PHE A 101 -10.18 6.35 -9.96
C PHE A 101 -11.30 6.83 -9.03
N GLY A 102 -11.38 8.12 -8.70
CA GLY A 102 -12.47 8.67 -7.87
C GLY A 102 -12.06 9.78 -6.93
N THR A 103 -13.06 10.32 -6.24
CA THR A 103 -12.86 11.38 -5.23
C THR A 103 -13.24 10.85 -3.85
N PHE A 104 -12.38 11.07 -2.87
CA PHE A 104 -12.52 10.56 -1.52
C PHE A 104 -12.29 11.67 -0.49
N PRO A 105 -12.97 11.64 0.66
CA PRO A 105 -12.58 12.46 1.79
C PRO A 105 -11.09 12.24 2.12
N ALA A 106 -10.37 13.29 2.52
CA ALA A 106 -8.94 13.21 2.78
C ALA A 106 -8.58 12.12 3.81
N THR A 107 -9.45 11.89 4.82
CA THR A 107 -9.29 10.79 5.78
C THR A 107 -9.38 9.41 5.12
N GLY A 108 -10.29 9.24 4.16
CA GLY A 108 -10.41 8.01 3.36
C GLY A 108 -9.21 7.81 2.44
N ALA A 109 -8.72 8.89 1.82
CA ALA A 109 -7.51 8.86 1.01
C ALA A 109 -6.26 8.43 1.80
N ALA A 110 -6.13 8.87 3.05
CA ALA A 110 -5.06 8.41 3.94
C ALA A 110 -5.17 6.92 4.27
N MET A 111 -6.38 6.40 4.44
CA MET A 111 -6.60 4.96 4.64
C MET A 111 -6.32 4.15 3.39
N LEU A 112 -6.64 4.67 2.19
CA LEU A 112 -6.24 4.07 0.92
C LEU A 112 -4.72 3.99 0.82
N ASN A 113 -4.01 5.08 1.10
CA ASN A 113 -2.54 5.11 1.09
C ASN A 113 -1.95 4.07 2.06
N LEU A 114 -2.44 4.01 3.30
CA LEU A 114 -1.97 3.04 4.28
C LEU A 114 -2.23 1.60 3.83
N ARG A 115 -3.40 1.33 3.26
CA ARG A 115 -3.73 0.01 2.70
C ARG A 115 -2.77 -0.40 1.59
N GLU A 116 -2.49 0.49 0.64
CA GLU A 116 -1.54 0.21 -0.45
C GLU A 116 -0.18 -0.21 0.10
N VAL A 117 0.36 0.54 1.06
CA VAL A 117 1.68 0.24 1.64
C VAL A 117 1.66 -1.11 2.37
N VAL A 118 0.67 -1.36 3.22
CA VAL A 118 0.62 -2.58 4.04
C VAL A 118 0.41 -3.83 3.19
N VAL A 119 -0.52 -3.77 2.23
CA VAL A 119 -0.87 -4.94 1.41
C VAL A 119 0.26 -5.30 0.46
N HIS A 120 0.91 -4.32 -0.17
CA HIS A 120 2.03 -4.61 -1.06
C HIS A 120 3.32 -4.96 -0.31
N ASN A 121 3.51 -4.51 0.92
CA ASN A 121 4.55 -5.07 1.79
C ASN A 121 4.31 -6.56 2.04
N TRP A 122 3.05 -6.96 2.26
CA TRP A 122 2.72 -8.38 2.40
C TRP A 122 2.98 -9.15 1.10
N ASP A 123 2.60 -8.60 -0.06
CA ASP A 123 2.84 -9.22 -1.35
C ASP A 123 4.35 -9.47 -1.60
N VAL A 124 5.20 -8.47 -1.30
CA VAL A 124 6.67 -8.59 -1.41
C VAL A 124 7.23 -9.62 -0.43
N ALA A 125 6.84 -9.55 0.83
CA ALA A 125 7.30 -10.49 1.86
C ALA A 125 6.91 -11.94 1.52
N LYS A 126 5.69 -12.16 1.05
CA LYS A 126 5.18 -13.47 0.62
C LYS A 126 5.96 -14.01 -0.57
N ALA A 127 6.27 -13.17 -1.57
CA ALA A 127 7.01 -13.54 -2.76
C ALA A 127 8.46 -13.95 -2.44
N THR A 128 9.10 -13.28 -1.48
CA THR A 128 10.52 -13.45 -1.18
C THR A 128 10.80 -14.30 0.06
N GLY A 129 9.75 -14.72 0.77
CA GLY A 129 9.87 -15.48 2.02
C GLY A 129 10.48 -14.69 3.17
N GLN A 130 10.51 -13.36 3.07
CA GLN A 130 10.98 -12.50 4.15
C GLN A 130 9.95 -12.38 5.28
N GLU A 131 10.43 -12.17 6.50
CA GLU A 131 9.57 -11.86 7.64
C GLU A 131 8.99 -10.44 7.50
N LEU A 132 7.67 -10.32 7.69
CA LEU A 132 6.96 -9.05 7.75
C LEU A 132 6.29 -8.89 9.11
N VAL A 133 6.62 -7.81 9.81
CA VAL A 133 6.01 -7.47 11.09
C VAL A 133 5.03 -6.31 10.89
N ILE A 134 3.74 -6.60 10.90
CA ILE A 134 2.67 -5.60 10.89
C ILE A 134 2.08 -5.52 12.30
N ASP A 135 2.05 -4.31 12.87
CA ASP A 135 1.36 -4.08 14.15
C ASP A 135 -0.12 -4.50 13.98
N PRO A 136 -0.64 -5.40 14.85
CA PRO A 136 -2.03 -5.81 14.79
C PRO A 136 -3.03 -4.65 14.80
N ALA A 137 -2.71 -3.53 15.46
CA ALA A 137 -3.56 -2.34 15.46
C ALA A 137 -3.62 -1.67 14.08
N VAL A 138 -2.54 -1.71 13.30
CA VAL A 138 -2.53 -1.23 11.91
C VAL A 138 -3.38 -2.14 11.03
N GLY A 139 -3.18 -3.45 11.14
CA GLY A 139 -3.97 -4.44 10.40
C GLY A 139 -5.47 -4.31 10.70
N GLN A 140 -5.84 -4.14 11.99
CA GLN A 140 -7.23 -3.97 12.42
C GLN A 140 -7.83 -2.67 11.87
N MET A 141 -7.10 -1.56 11.92
CA MET A 141 -7.53 -0.26 11.41
C MET A 141 -7.91 -0.36 9.91
N ILE A 142 -7.05 -0.99 9.09
CA ILE A 142 -7.31 -1.15 7.65
C ILE A 142 -8.46 -2.12 7.40
N TYR A 143 -8.52 -3.22 8.16
CA TYR A 143 -9.58 -4.22 8.04
C TYR A 143 -10.96 -3.63 8.34
N ASP A 144 -11.09 -2.91 9.45
CA ASP A 144 -12.36 -2.29 9.86
C ASP A 144 -12.82 -1.23 8.85
N TRP A 145 -11.88 -0.43 8.37
CA TRP A 145 -12.17 0.56 7.33
C TRP A 145 -12.55 -0.12 6.01
N GLY A 146 -11.81 -1.13 5.57
CA GLY A 146 -12.08 -1.90 4.35
C GLY A 146 -13.45 -2.58 4.38
N ALA A 147 -13.82 -3.15 5.54
CA ALA A 147 -15.13 -3.77 5.73
C ALA A 147 -16.29 -2.75 5.77
N SER A 148 -16.00 -1.46 5.94
CA SER A 148 -17.00 -0.38 5.99
C SER A 148 -17.29 0.29 4.65
N ILE A 149 -16.52 -0.04 3.61
CA ILE A 149 -16.67 0.53 2.25
C ILE A 149 -17.12 -0.54 1.25
N PRO A 150 -17.79 -0.16 0.13
CA PRO A 150 -18.20 -1.10 -0.90
C PRO A 150 -16.97 -1.56 -1.70
N LEU A 151 -16.40 -2.71 -1.36
CA LEU A 151 -15.24 -3.28 -2.06
C LEU A 151 -15.59 -3.84 -3.44
N ASP A 152 -16.87 -4.07 -3.75
CA ASP A 152 -17.29 -4.65 -5.02
C ASP A 152 -16.95 -3.73 -6.20
N ASP A 153 -17.10 -2.41 -6.04
CA ASP A 153 -16.69 -1.45 -7.07
C ASP A 153 -15.19 -1.58 -7.42
N PHE A 154 -14.34 -1.82 -6.42
CA PHE A 154 -12.91 -2.04 -6.63
C PHE A 154 -12.62 -3.40 -7.28
N ARG A 155 -13.42 -4.43 -6.96
CA ARG A 155 -13.32 -5.77 -7.58
C ARG A 155 -13.73 -5.72 -9.04
N ASP A 156 -14.81 -5.04 -9.37
CA ASP A 156 -15.32 -4.90 -10.74
C ASP A 156 -14.32 -4.18 -11.66
N HIS A 157 -13.48 -3.31 -11.10
CA HIS A 157 -12.38 -2.64 -11.80
C HIS A 157 -11.04 -3.39 -11.73
N GLY A 158 -11.03 -4.60 -11.15
CA GLY A 158 -9.85 -5.47 -11.13
C GLY A 158 -8.78 -5.09 -10.09
N ALA A 159 -9.08 -4.15 -9.16
CA ALA A 159 -8.14 -3.77 -8.09
C ALA A 159 -7.94 -4.89 -7.06
N PHE A 160 -8.97 -5.72 -6.85
CA PHE A 160 -8.95 -6.87 -5.94
C PHE A 160 -9.55 -8.10 -6.57
N GLY A 161 -9.04 -9.28 -6.17
CA GLY A 161 -9.69 -10.55 -6.43
C GLY A 161 -10.96 -10.75 -5.59
N PRO A 162 -11.72 -11.83 -5.85
CA PRO A 162 -12.79 -12.28 -4.96
C PRO A 162 -12.24 -12.52 -3.55
N GLU A 163 -13.07 -12.24 -2.54
CA GLU A 163 -12.70 -12.51 -1.15
C GLU A 163 -12.33 -13.99 -0.95
N VAL A 164 -11.22 -14.20 -0.27
CA VAL A 164 -10.76 -15.53 0.15
C VAL A 164 -11.19 -15.76 1.59
N ALA A 165 -11.93 -16.85 1.80
CA ALA A 165 -12.37 -17.22 3.14
C ALA A 165 -11.17 -17.59 4.03
N VAL A 166 -10.99 -16.84 5.12
CA VAL A 166 -9.94 -17.05 6.10
C VAL A 166 -10.57 -17.34 7.46
N PRO A 167 -10.07 -18.32 8.25
CA PRO A 167 -10.61 -18.59 9.57
C PRO A 167 -10.63 -17.35 10.47
N ALA A 168 -11.68 -17.19 11.26
CA ALA A 168 -11.79 -16.07 12.20
C ALA A 168 -10.66 -16.04 13.25
N SER A 169 -10.02 -17.19 13.49
CA SER A 169 -8.86 -17.34 14.39
C SER A 169 -7.52 -16.99 13.73
N ALA A 170 -7.48 -16.73 12.42
CA ALA A 170 -6.26 -16.33 11.73
C ALA A 170 -5.81 -14.93 12.16
N SER A 171 -4.56 -14.59 11.82
CA SER A 171 -4.04 -13.26 12.09
C SER A 171 -4.90 -12.17 11.43
N ILE A 172 -4.92 -10.98 12.00
CA ILE A 172 -5.66 -9.86 11.38
C ILE A 172 -5.10 -9.52 9.99
N VAL A 173 -3.82 -9.75 9.76
CA VAL A 173 -3.18 -9.54 8.46
C VAL A 173 -3.68 -10.56 7.44
N ASP A 174 -3.74 -11.85 7.81
CA ASP A 174 -4.29 -12.89 6.93
C ASP A 174 -5.75 -12.60 6.57
N ARG A 175 -6.54 -12.17 7.55
CA ARG A 175 -7.94 -11.78 7.32
C ARG A 175 -8.04 -10.57 6.40
N LEU A 176 -7.16 -9.57 6.59
CA LEU A 176 -7.11 -8.37 5.74
C LEU A 176 -6.77 -8.75 4.29
N VAL A 177 -5.71 -9.50 4.06
CA VAL A 177 -5.29 -9.84 2.71
C VAL A 177 -6.29 -10.81 2.04
N GLY A 178 -6.93 -11.71 2.82
CA GLY A 178 -8.03 -12.55 2.35
C GLY A 178 -9.24 -11.73 1.90
N LEU A 179 -9.64 -10.70 2.65
CA LEU A 179 -10.69 -9.76 2.27
C LEU A 179 -10.41 -9.09 0.91
N LEU A 180 -9.13 -8.87 0.60
CA LEU A 180 -8.65 -8.24 -0.63
C LEU A 180 -8.24 -9.27 -1.71
N GLY A 181 -8.66 -10.54 -1.58
CA GLY A 181 -8.52 -11.57 -2.60
C GLY A 181 -7.16 -12.28 -2.65
N ARG A 182 -6.30 -12.09 -1.66
CA ARG A 182 -5.01 -12.81 -1.55
C ARG A 182 -5.18 -14.14 -0.79
N GLN A 183 -4.31 -15.10 -1.11
CA GLN A 183 -4.20 -16.39 -0.41
C GLN A 183 -3.12 -16.30 0.69
N PRO A 184 -3.48 -16.18 1.98
CA PRO A 184 -2.53 -16.08 3.08
C PRO A 184 -1.63 -17.32 3.23
#